data_9d768fc2a7169edf53a9c396a94ad1c6
#
_entry.id   9d768fc2a7169edf53a9c396a94ad1c6
#
_cell.length_a   1.000
_cell.length_b   1.000
_cell.length_c   1.000
_cell.angle_alpha   90.00
_cell.angle_beta   90.00
_cell.angle_gamma   90.00
#
_symmetry.space_group_name_H-M   'P 1'
#
loop_
_entity.id
_entity.type
_entity.pdbx_description
1 polymer ?
#
loop_
_entity_poly.entity_id
_entity_poly.type
_entity_poly.pdbx_seq_one_letter_code
_entity_poly.pdbx_strand_id
1 'polypeptide(L)'
;MFYVLAKTSRKVILGVTDRLNIDDHLVAIFARTSNITVIIFASVTALGTMGINVSALVARLGLTGFALGFALKDTISNFISGILILLYRPFEIGDCIRILGYEGIVVAIDLRYTEIDSEGNKVLIPNSKRFSDPITVLQSSATGTS
;
A
#
# COMPACT_ATOMS: atom_id res chain seq x y z
N MET A 1 18.11 22.88 13.18
CA MET A 1 17.85 21.43 13.22
C MET A 1 16.88 21.00 12.12
N PHE A 2 15.71 21.61 11.96
CA PHE A 2 14.70 21.23 10.92
C PHE A 2 15.18 21.43 9.47
N TYR A 3 15.97 22.46 9.19
CA TYR A 3 16.53 22.70 7.85
C TYR A 3 17.48 21.58 7.42
N VAL A 4 18.22 21.00 8.37
CA VAL A 4 19.13 19.88 8.13
C VAL A 4 18.33 18.61 7.84
N LEU A 5 17.23 18.36 8.56
CA LEU A 5 16.33 17.22 8.32
C LEU A 5 15.66 17.30 6.94
N ALA A 6 15.19 18.48 6.53
CA ALA A 6 14.60 18.68 5.21
C ALA A 6 15.64 18.49 4.07
N LYS A 7 16.90 18.89 4.29
CA LYS A 7 17.98 18.71 3.32
C LYS A 7 18.49 17.26 3.26
N THR A 8 18.43 16.57 4.39
CA THR A 8 18.85 15.15 4.48
C THR A 8 17.78 14.24 3.86
N SER A 9 16.50 14.50 4.11
CA SER A 9 15.40 13.74 3.48
C SER A 9 15.44 13.87 1.95
N ARG A 10 15.71 15.05 1.42
CA ARG A 10 15.86 15.27 -0.02
C ARG A 10 17.05 14.51 -0.63
N LYS A 11 18.20 14.45 0.09
CA LYS A 11 19.38 13.70 -0.38
C LYS A 11 19.14 12.18 -0.36
N VAL A 12 18.45 11.67 0.66
CA VAL A 12 18.13 10.25 0.76
C VAL A 12 17.13 9.84 -0.34
N ILE A 13 16.12 10.66 -0.59
CA ILE A 13 15.13 10.42 -1.66
C ILE A 13 15.81 10.41 -3.02
N LEU A 14 16.66 11.38 -3.33
CA LEU A 14 17.38 11.45 -4.61
C LEU A 14 18.39 10.31 -4.78
N GLY A 15 19.04 9.84 -3.71
CA GLY A 15 19.99 8.72 -3.77
C GLY A 15 19.35 7.35 -3.96
N VAL A 16 18.07 7.20 -3.64
CA VAL A 16 17.29 5.96 -3.87
C VAL A 16 16.69 5.96 -5.27
N THR A 17 16.42 7.14 -5.83
CA THR A 17 15.75 7.31 -7.13
C THR A 17 16.64 6.85 -8.29
N ASP A 18 17.96 7.11 -8.23
CA ASP A 18 18.92 6.68 -9.28
C ASP A 18 19.03 5.15 -9.45
N ARG A 19 18.55 4.38 -8.46
CA ARG A 19 18.63 2.91 -8.49
C ARG A 19 17.34 2.21 -8.94
N LEU A 20 16.20 2.89 -8.98
CA LEU A 20 14.88 2.24 -9.11
C LEU A 20 14.07 2.63 -10.35
N ASN A 21 14.61 3.41 -11.29
CA ASN A 21 13.90 3.84 -12.53
C ASN A 21 12.46 4.36 -12.23
N ILE A 22 12.30 5.09 -11.09
CA ILE A 22 11.01 5.65 -10.67
C ILE A 22 10.76 6.93 -11.45
N ASP A 23 9.55 7.09 -11.95
CA ASP A 23 9.10 8.29 -12.64
C ASP A 23 9.42 9.56 -11.82
N ASP A 24 10.15 10.51 -12.41
CA ASP A 24 10.53 11.78 -11.79
C ASP A 24 9.33 12.55 -11.22
N HIS A 25 8.15 12.37 -11.82
CA HIS A 25 6.89 12.92 -11.33
C HIS A 25 6.47 12.38 -9.96
N LEU A 26 6.61 11.07 -9.73
CA LEU A 26 6.29 10.45 -8.44
C LEU A 26 7.25 10.93 -7.36
N VAL A 27 8.54 10.99 -7.68
CA VAL A 27 9.57 11.50 -6.76
C VAL A 27 9.28 12.94 -6.36
N ALA A 28 8.91 13.79 -7.33
CA ALA A 28 8.57 15.18 -7.07
C ALA A 28 7.35 15.33 -6.15
N ILE A 29 6.31 14.50 -6.34
CA ILE A 29 5.11 14.48 -5.49
C ILE A 29 5.47 14.07 -4.07
N PHE A 30 6.21 12.98 -3.89
CA PHE A 30 6.64 12.51 -2.56
C PHE A 30 7.53 13.52 -1.85
N ALA A 31 8.49 14.14 -2.55
CA ALA A 31 9.36 15.15 -2.00
C ALA A 31 8.57 16.40 -1.57
N ARG A 32 7.60 16.84 -2.38
CA ARG A 32 6.75 18.00 -2.07
C ARG A 32 5.85 17.73 -0.86
N THR A 33 5.19 16.57 -0.83
CA THR A 33 4.32 16.16 0.27
C THR A 33 5.11 16.03 1.58
N SER A 34 6.26 15.37 1.55
CA SER A 34 7.15 15.27 2.71
C SER A 34 7.59 16.63 3.24
N ASN A 35 7.99 17.55 2.34
CA ASN A 35 8.40 18.90 2.73
C ASN A 35 7.26 19.70 3.37
N ILE A 36 6.06 19.64 2.80
CA ILE A 36 4.86 20.31 3.37
C ILE A 36 4.56 19.74 4.77
N THR A 37 4.59 18.43 4.93
CA THR A 37 4.36 17.74 6.20
C THR A 37 5.37 18.23 7.27
N VAL A 38 6.66 18.25 6.93
CA VAL A 38 7.71 18.72 7.85
C VAL A 38 7.51 20.18 8.24
N ILE A 39 7.13 21.05 7.28
CA ILE A 39 6.87 22.47 7.55
C ILE A 39 5.69 22.62 8.52
N ILE A 40 4.61 21.87 8.33
CA ILE A 40 3.43 21.91 9.22
C ILE A 40 3.85 21.52 10.64
N PHE A 41 4.53 20.39 10.82
CA PHE A 41 4.98 19.94 12.13
C PHE A 41 5.97 20.92 12.78
N ALA A 42 6.92 21.45 12.01
CA ALA A 42 7.87 22.44 12.50
C ALA A 42 7.17 23.73 12.96
N SER A 43 6.18 24.21 12.19
CA SER A 43 5.41 25.42 12.54
C SER A 43 4.59 25.22 13.82
N VAL A 44 3.91 24.09 13.97
CA VAL A 44 3.15 23.77 15.19
C VAL A 44 4.08 23.70 16.40
N THR A 45 5.23 23.02 16.27
CA THR A 45 6.21 22.94 17.35
C THR A 45 6.77 24.32 17.72
N ALA A 46 7.13 25.15 16.73
CA ALA A 46 7.64 26.49 16.97
C ALA A 46 6.62 27.37 17.71
N LEU A 47 5.35 27.34 17.29
CA LEU A 47 4.28 28.09 17.96
C LEU A 47 4.09 27.62 19.42
N GLY A 48 4.12 26.31 19.65
CA GLY A 48 4.02 25.75 21.00
C GLY A 48 5.18 26.16 21.91
N THR A 49 6.42 26.22 21.39
CA THR A 49 7.58 26.67 22.17
C THR A 49 7.54 28.17 22.48
N MET A 50 6.82 28.96 21.68
CA MET A 50 6.56 30.38 21.94
C MET A 50 5.46 30.63 22.97
N GLY A 51 4.88 29.56 23.56
CA GLY A 51 3.80 29.64 24.54
C GLY A 51 2.41 29.83 23.93
N ILE A 52 2.27 29.73 22.61
CA ILE A 52 0.96 29.83 21.94
C ILE A 52 0.23 28.51 22.11
N ASN A 53 -1.04 28.56 22.49
CA ASN A 53 -1.85 27.36 22.62
C ASN A 53 -2.20 26.76 21.26
N VAL A 54 -1.52 25.68 20.91
CA VAL A 54 -1.72 24.97 19.62
C VAL A 54 -2.68 23.79 19.71
N SER A 55 -3.32 23.57 20.86
CA SER A 55 -4.19 22.39 21.12
C SER A 55 -5.30 22.23 20.08
N ALA A 56 -5.99 23.34 19.74
CA ALA A 56 -7.04 23.32 18.73
C ALA A 56 -6.50 23.01 17.33
N LEU A 57 -5.29 23.47 17.00
CA LEU A 57 -4.64 23.19 15.72
C LEU A 57 -4.23 21.71 15.63
N VAL A 58 -3.63 21.19 16.69
CA VAL A 58 -3.25 19.75 16.79
C VAL A 58 -4.49 18.86 16.69
N ALA A 59 -5.58 19.22 17.37
CA ALA A 59 -6.83 18.47 17.30
C ALA A 59 -7.40 18.46 15.87
N ARG A 60 -7.38 19.58 15.15
CA ARG A 60 -7.83 19.65 13.76
C ARG A 60 -6.94 18.84 12.81
N LEU A 61 -5.62 18.90 12.98
CA LEU A 61 -4.67 18.10 12.22
C LEU A 61 -4.87 16.61 12.47
N GLY A 62 -5.12 16.22 13.73
CA GLY A 62 -5.43 14.84 14.11
C GLY A 62 -6.70 14.32 13.45
N LEU A 63 -7.78 15.12 13.46
CA LEU A 63 -9.04 14.77 12.79
C LEU A 63 -8.86 14.65 11.28
N THR A 64 -8.10 15.55 10.66
CA THR A 64 -7.79 15.50 9.22
C THR A 64 -6.97 14.24 8.89
N GLY A 65 -5.97 13.92 9.73
CA GLY A 65 -5.17 12.71 9.58
C GLY A 65 -6.00 11.43 9.72
N PHE A 66 -6.94 11.42 10.68
CA PHE A 66 -7.87 10.31 10.84
C PHE A 66 -8.76 10.13 9.60
N ALA A 67 -9.35 11.21 9.11
CA ALA A 67 -10.20 11.17 7.92
C ALA A 67 -9.43 10.67 6.68
N LEU A 68 -8.19 11.15 6.49
CA LEU A 68 -7.31 10.71 5.41
C LEU A 68 -6.92 9.23 5.56
N GLY A 69 -6.56 8.80 6.77
CA GLY A 69 -6.24 7.39 7.06
C GLY A 69 -7.42 6.48 6.78
N PHE A 70 -8.63 6.91 7.14
CA PHE A 70 -9.85 6.17 6.84
C PHE A 70 -10.14 6.09 5.34
N ALA A 71 -9.93 7.19 4.60
CA ALA A 71 -10.08 7.21 3.14
C ALA A 71 -9.07 6.28 2.42
N LEU A 72 -7.86 6.11 2.98
CA LEU A 72 -6.80 5.26 2.41
C LEU A 72 -6.83 3.82 2.93
N LYS A 73 -7.72 3.49 3.87
CA LYS A 73 -7.79 2.18 4.54
C LYS A 73 -7.76 1.01 3.57
N ASP A 74 -8.59 1.03 2.55
CA ASP A 74 -8.70 -0.08 1.59
C ASP A 74 -7.44 -0.21 0.73
N THR A 75 -6.82 0.89 0.36
CA THR A 75 -5.57 0.89 -0.39
C THR A 75 -4.44 0.26 0.43
N ILE A 76 -4.30 0.68 1.69
CA ILE A 76 -3.29 0.14 2.61
C ILE A 76 -3.56 -1.34 2.90
N SER A 77 -4.82 -1.71 3.12
CA SER A 77 -5.22 -3.10 3.35
C SER A 77 -4.85 -4.00 2.17
N ASN A 78 -5.14 -3.58 0.94
CA ASN A 78 -4.77 -4.35 -0.25
C ASN A 78 -3.25 -4.51 -0.40
N PHE A 79 -2.50 -3.44 -0.13
CA PHE A 79 -1.04 -3.45 -0.20
C PHE A 79 -0.43 -4.42 0.81
N ILE A 80 -0.85 -4.33 2.08
CA ILE A 80 -0.38 -5.24 3.14
C ILE A 80 -0.75 -6.69 2.80
N SER A 81 -1.98 -6.92 2.36
CA SER A 81 -2.44 -8.24 1.95
C SER A 81 -1.63 -8.81 0.80
N GLY A 82 -1.27 -7.99 -0.19
CA GLY A 82 -0.39 -8.40 -1.28
C GLY A 82 1.00 -8.84 -0.79
N ILE A 83 1.61 -8.09 0.11
CA ILE A 83 2.89 -8.46 0.73
C ILE A 83 2.77 -9.79 1.49
N LEU A 84 1.69 -9.98 2.25
CA LEU A 84 1.48 -11.21 3.01
C LEU A 84 1.26 -12.42 2.09
N ILE A 85 0.56 -12.27 0.97
CA ILE A 85 0.40 -13.32 -0.03
C ILE A 85 1.76 -13.73 -0.59
N LEU A 86 2.60 -12.77 -0.95
CA LEU A 86 3.94 -13.03 -1.49
C LEU A 86 4.87 -13.66 -0.45
N LEU A 87 4.69 -13.34 0.83
CA LEU A 87 5.50 -13.88 1.93
C LEU A 87 5.09 -15.28 2.34
N TYR A 88 3.78 -15.51 2.58
CA TYR A 88 3.26 -16.77 3.07
C TYR A 88 2.89 -17.75 1.98
N ARG A 89 2.72 -17.30 0.75
CA ARG A 89 2.39 -18.10 -0.45
C ARG A 89 1.30 -19.14 -0.20
N PRO A 90 0.11 -18.74 0.26
CA PRO A 90 -0.98 -19.68 0.50
C PRO A 90 -1.46 -20.36 -0.79
N PHE A 91 -1.11 -19.85 -1.95
CA PHE A 91 -1.27 -20.38 -3.31
C PHE A 91 -0.19 -19.76 -4.19
N GLU A 92 0.08 -20.36 -5.35
CA GLU A 92 1.10 -19.92 -6.30
C GLU A 92 0.46 -19.60 -7.66
N ILE A 93 1.25 -18.95 -8.53
CA ILE A 93 0.85 -18.74 -9.93
C ILE A 93 0.73 -20.12 -10.59
N GLY A 94 -0.41 -20.39 -11.23
CA GLY A 94 -0.76 -21.66 -11.81
C GLY A 94 -1.74 -22.48 -10.98
N ASP A 95 -1.96 -22.14 -9.70
CA ASP A 95 -2.97 -22.80 -8.88
C ASP A 95 -4.39 -22.45 -9.33
N CYS A 96 -5.29 -23.43 -9.28
CA CYS A 96 -6.71 -23.19 -9.46
C CYS A 96 -7.32 -22.80 -8.10
N ILE A 97 -7.90 -21.61 -8.02
CA ILE A 97 -8.51 -21.11 -6.79
C ILE A 97 -9.97 -20.71 -7.03
N ARG A 98 -10.77 -20.87 -5.97
CA ARG A 98 -12.15 -20.33 -5.93
C ARG A 98 -12.24 -19.28 -4.84
N ILE A 99 -12.67 -18.07 -5.23
CA ILE A 99 -12.84 -16.92 -4.32
C ILE A 99 -14.00 -16.05 -4.81
N LEU A 100 -14.85 -15.59 -3.87
CA LEU A 100 -16.01 -14.72 -4.18
C LEU A 100 -16.93 -15.24 -5.28
N GLY A 101 -17.01 -16.57 -5.45
CA GLY A 101 -17.82 -17.18 -6.51
C GLY A 101 -17.13 -17.29 -7.88
N TYR A 102 -15.95 -16.73 -8.03
CA TYR A 102 -15.10 -16.90 -9.21
C TYR A 102 -14.16 -18.08 -9.02
N GLU A 103 -14.03 -18.92 -10.03
CA GLU A 103 -13.08 -20.02 -10.10
C GLU A 103 -12.16 -19.80 -11.29
N GLY A 104 -10.85 -19.98 -11.10
CA GLY A 104 -9.89 -19.78 -12.18
C GLY A 104 -8.47 -20.03 -11.76
N ILE A 105 -7.58 -19.98 -12.74
CA ILE A 105 -6.13 -20.17 -12.55
C ILE A 105 -5.48 -18.84 -12.22
N VAL A 106 -4.62 -18.82 -11.19
CA VAL A 106 -3.84 -17.62 -10.83
C VAL A 106 -2.81 -17.35 -11.93
N VAL A 107 -2.92 -16.18 -12.57
CA VAL A 107 -2.02 -15.76 -13.65
C VAL A 107 -0.94 -14.82 -13.11
N ALA A 108 -1.31 -13.88 -12.21
CA ALA A 108 -0.38 -12.92 -11.64
C ALA A 108 -0.80 -12.52 -10.21
N ILE A 109 0.18 -12.18 -9.39
CA ILE A 109 -0.01 -11.67 -8.03
C ILE A 109 0.70 -10.33 -7.94
N ASP A 110 -0.10 -9.24 -7.89
CA ASP A 110 0.39 -7.87 -7.71
C ASP A 110 0.19 -7.40 -6.26
N LEU A 111 0.78 -6.27 -5.90
CA LEU A 111 0.65 -5.69 -4.56
C LEU A 111 -0.79 -5.30 -4.19
N ARG A 112 -1.64 -4.98 -5.17
CA ARG A 112 -3.00 -4.50 -4.94
C ARG A 112 -4.06 -5.55 -5.24
N TYR A 113 -3.86 -6.36 -6.27
CA TYR A 113 -4.81 -7.38 -6.73
C TYR A 113 -4.08 -8.64 -7.18
N THR A 114 -4.80 -9.73 -7.22
CA THR A 114 -4.40 -10.94 -7.91
C THR A 114 -5.28 -11.14 -9.12
N GLU A 115 -4.65 -11.50 -10.20
CA GLU A 115 -5.27 -11.81 -11.46
C GLU A 115 -5.53 -13.31 -11.57
N ILE A 116 -6.76 -13.68 -11.88
CA ILE A 116 -7.12 -15.05 -12.23
C ILE A 116 -7.71 -15.09 -13.63
N ASP A 117 -7.44 -16.14 -14.36
CA ASP A 117 -8.10 -16.50 -15.60
C ASP A 117 -9.28 -17.40 -15.28
N SER A 118 -10.49 -16.92 -15.51
CA SER A 118 -11.73 -17.64 -15.33
C SER A 118 -12.41 -17.81 -16.69
N GLU A 119 -12.34 -19.00 -17.26
CA GLU A 119 -12.95 -19.33 -18.55
C GLU A 119 -12.52 -18.39 -19.70
N GLY A 120 -11.26 -17.99 -19.73
CA GLY A 120 -10.70 -17.03 -20.70
C GLY A 120 -10.99 -15.58 -20.38
N ASN A 121 -11.60 -15.27 -19.24
CA ASN A 121 -11.84 -13.92 -18.76
C ASN A 121 -10.84 -13.56 -17.67
N LYS A 122 -10.23 -12.37 -17.81
CA LYS A 122 -9.35 -11.80 -16.79
C LYS A 122 -10.17 -11.23 -15.64
N VAL A 123 -10.05 -11.81 -14.45
CA VAL A 123 -10.72 -11.36 -13.23
C VAL A 123 -9.66 -10.81 -12.27
N LEU A 124 -9.81 -9.54 -11.86
CA LEU A 124 -8.92 -8.87 -10.92
C LEU A 124 -9.58 -8.87 -9.54
N ILE A 125 -8.98 -9.58 -8.59
CA ILE A 125 -9.50 -9.71 -7.23
C ILE A 125 -8.63 -8.90 -6.27
N PRO A 126 -9.19 -7.89 -5.56
CA PRO A 126 -8.45 -7.11 -4.58
C PRO A 126 -7.87 -8.00 -3.48
N ASN A 127 -6.59 -7.82 -3.14
CA ASN A 127 -5.90 -8.69 -2.19
C ASN A 127 -6.51 -8.67 -0.79
N SER A 128 -7.08 -7.54 -0.33
CA SER A 128 -7.74 -7.43 0.97
C SER A 128 -8.94 -8.36 1.13
N LYS A 129 -9.66 -8.67 0.05
CA LYS A 129 -10.79 -9.59 0.07
C LYS A 129 -10.39 -11.02 0.40
N ARG A 130 -9.16 -11.40 0.12
CA ARG A 130 -8.63 -12.73 0.38
C ARG A 130 -8.36 -13.02 1.85
N PHE A 131 -8.14 -12.00 2.66
CA PHE A 131 -7.99 -12.16 4.11
C PHE A 131 -9.34 -12.15 4.84
N SER A 132 -10.38 -11.61 4.19
CA SER A 132 -11.73 -11.54 4.76
C SER A 132 -12.61 -12.72 4.38
N ASP A 133 -12.35 -13.35 3.24
CA ASP A 133 -13.19 -14.40 2.68
C ASP A 133 -12.38 -15.72 2.56
N PRO A 134 -13.02 -16.88 2.79
CA PRO A 134 -12.36 -18.17 2.64
C PRO A 134 -11.95 -18.41 1.19
N ILE A 135 -10.73 -18.91 0.99
CA ILE A 135 -10.20 -19.30 -0.31
C ILE A 135 -10.17 -20.82 -0.35
N THR A 136 -10.69 -21.40 -1.42
CA THR A 136 -10.51 -22.82 -1.70
C THR A 136 -9.46 -22.95 -2.78
N VAL A 137 -8.32 -23.56 -2.42
CA VAL A 137 -7.33 -23.99 -3.42
C VAL A 137 -7.78 -25.35 -3.91
N LEU A 138 -8.14 -25.42 -5.18
CA LEU A 138 -8.54 -26.66 -5.82
C LEU A 138 -7.27 -27.40 -6.23
N GLN A 139 -6.97 -28.49 -5.54
CA GLN A 139 -5.91 -29.38 -6.01
C GLN A 139 -6.33 -29.90 -7.38
N SER A 140 -5.50 -29.66 -8.40
CA SER A 140 -5.60 -30.42 -9.64
C SER A 140 -5.51 -31.91 -9.27
N SER A 141 -6.63 -32.59 -9.33
CA SER A 141 -6.63 -34.05 -9.24
C SER A 141 -5.80 -34.54 -10.44
N ALA A 142 -4.52 -34.76 -10.19
CA ALA A 142 -3.73 -35.60 -11.07
C ALA A 142 -4.43 -36.97 -11.09
N THR A 143 -5.29 -37.12 -12.07
CA THR A 143 -5.89 -38.44 -12.39
C THR A 143 -4.75 -39.33 -12.86
N GLY A 144 -4.13 -40.00 -11.90
CA GLY A 144 -3.32 -41.18 -12.19
C GLY A 144 -4.23 -42.26 -12.70
N THR A 145 -4.32 -42.37 -13.98
CA THR A 145 -4.80 -43.59 -14.63
C THR A 145 -3.68 -44.61 -14.57
N SER A 146 -3.91 -45.61 -13.81
CA SER A 146 -3.30 -46.94 -13.87
C SER A 146 -3.38 -47.54 -15.27
#